data_20df4f484170b7bb13546f8b8fa57dc8
#
_entry.id   20df4f484170b7bb13546f8b8fa57dc8
#
_cell.length_a   1.000
_cell.length_b   1.000
_cell.length_c   1.000
_cell.angle_alpha   90.00
_cell.angle_beta   90.00
_cell.angle_gamma   90.00
#
_symmetry.space_group_name_H-M   'P 1'
#
loop_
_entity.id
_entity.type
_entity.pdbx_description
1 polymer ?
#
loop_
_entity_poly.entity_id
_entity_poly.type
_entity_poly.pdbx_seq_one_letter_code
_entity_poly.pdbx_strand_id
1 'polypeptide(L)'
;MGFSDIRRERGRTTTAGIGSVAALLAVLMLGCLCGCASEQDQNGMANAYFLDQNKDLSVLGRVALVELDNMSTFPQMSGEMSDALYLAIQKQQVFGLIVVRQDDPAWRSLQENLDSLQAMKQLVVLRETLRSNGLLVGTITQYQPYPHMVIGLRLKLLDLTDGQLIWGVEQVWDSTDKGVQKRIQKYNRQQSGSGNASLNEELTIVSSLNFCKFVAYEVANTLRPPQED
;
A
#
# COMPACT_ATOMS: atom_id res chain seq x y z
N MET A 1 -95.39 -36.66 -25.51
CA MET A 1 -95.02 -36.98 -24.14
C MET A 1 -93.48 -36.94 -24.09
N GLY A 2 -92.92 -35.80 -23.79
CA GLY A 2 -91.52 -35.59 -23.84
C GLY A 2 -91.10 -34.78 -22.66
N PHE A 3 -90.02 -35.15 -22.04
CA PHE A 3 -89.43 -34.45 -20.97
C PHE A 3 -88.09 -33.84 -21.37
N SER A 4 -88.02 -32.54 -21.23
CA SER A 4 -86.86 -31.71 -21.47
C SER A 4 -85.82 -31.82 -20.39
N ASP A 5 -84.63 -32.09 -20.81
CA ASP A 5 -83.44 -32.17 -19.92
C ASP A 5 -82.78 -30.81 -19.84
N ILE A 6 -82.65 -30.27 -18.63
CA ILE A 6 -81.97 -29.02 -18.30
C ILE A 6 -80.53 -29.34 -17.93
N ARG A 7 -79.60 -29.03 -18.83
CA ARG A 7 -78.16 -29.16 -18.59
C ARG A 7 -77.62 -27.96 -17.83
N ARG A 8 -77.17 -28.21 -16.61
CA ARG A 8 -76.59 -27.23 -15.69
C ARG A 8 -75.10 -27.05 -16.05
N GLU A 9 -74.74 -25.91 -16.63
CA GLU A 9 -73.36 -25.56 -16.80
C GLU A 9 -72.71 -25.14 -15.48
N ARG A 10 -71.64 -25.82 -15.13
CA ARG A 10 -70.85 -25.56 -13.93
C ARG A 10 -69.67 -24.69 -14.38
N GLY A 11 -69.65 -23.43 -13.96
CA GLY A 11 -68.57 -22.50 -14.23
C GLY A 11 -67.22 -22.99 -13.65
N ARG A 12 -66.24 -23.08 -14.50
CA ARG A 12 -64.86 -23.28 -14.13
C ARG A 12 -64.23 -21.92 -13.81
N THR A 13 -64.01 -21.67 -12.54
CA THR A 13 -63.19 -20.53 -12.08
C THR A 13 -61.72 -20.86 -12.30
N THR A 14 -61.08 -20.09 -13.16
CA THR A 14 -59.61 -20.12 -13.43
C THR A 14 -58.86 -19.44 -12.27
N THR A 15 -58.36 -20.22 -11.34
CA THR A 15 -57.41 -19.76 -10.28
C THR A 15 -55.94 -19.97 -10.68
N ALA A 16 -55.56 -19.73 -11.94
CA ALA A 16 -54.24 -20.00 -12.45
C ALA A 16 -53.31 -18.78 -12.59
N GLY A 17 -53.68 -17.62 -12.03
CA GLY A 17 -52.90 -16.38 -12.23
C GLY A 17 -52.10 -15.89 -11.04
N ILE A 18 -52.42 -16.27 -9.84
CA ILE A 18 -51.79 -15.64 -8.62
C ILE A 18 -50.55 -16.38 -8.14
N GLY A 19 -50.46 -17.70 -8.39
CA GLY A 19 -49.27 -18.50 -7.98
C GLY A 19 -48.01 -18.19 -8.80
N SER A 20 -48.17 -17.81 -10.07
CA SER A 20 -47.06 -17.58 -10.99
C SER A 20 -46.34 -16.23 -10.70
N VAL A 21 -47.11 -15.20 -10.33
CA VAL A 21 -46.55 -13.88 -10.01
C VAL A 21 -45.83 -13.90 -8.64
N ALA A 22 -46.37 -14.64 -7.67
CA ALA A 22 -45.74 -14.80 -6.36
C ALA A 22 -44.42 -15.61 -6.44
N ALA A 23 -44.35 -16.62 -7.29
CA ALA A 23 -43.13 -17.40 -7.53
C ALA A 23 -42.05 -16.57 -8.26
N LEU A 24 -42.42 -15.69 -9.19
CA LEU A 24 -41.50 -14.79 -9.90
C LEU A 24 -40.93 -13.69 -8.97
N LEU A 25 -41.74 -13.14 -8.08
CA LEU A 25 -41.30 -12.20 -7.06
C LEU A 25 -40.38 -12.83 -6.00
N ALA A 26 -40.61 -14.08 -5.60
CA ALA A 26 -39.75 -14.80 -4.67
C ALA A 26 -38.37 -15.09 -5.29
N VAL A 27 -38.28 -15.43 -6.57
CA VAL A 27 -37.00 -15.62 -7.28
C VAL A 27 -36.24 -14.31 -7.46
N LEU A 28 -36.93 -13.18 -7.68
CA LEU A 28 -36.29 -11.86 -7.76
C LEU A 28 -35.71 -11.39 -6.40
N MET A 29 -36.36 -11.72 -5.28
CA MET A 29 -35.88 -11.38 -3.95
C MET A 29 -34.70 -12.26 -3.50
N LEU A 30 -34.58 -13.51 -3.98
CA LEU A 30 -33.42 -14.37 -3.69
C LEU A 30 -32.18 -13.96 -4.48
N GLY A 31 -32.33 -13.29 -5.61
CA GLY A 31 -31.22 -12.80 -6.43
C GLY A 31 -30.47 -11.58 -5.85
N CYS A 32 -31.09 -10.83 -4.92
CA CYS A 32 -30.47 -9.65 -4.30
C CYS A 32 -29.61 -9.96 -3.07
N LEU A 33 -29.48 -11.22 -2.64
CA LEU A 33 -28.61 -11.64 -1.53
C LEU A 33 -27.23 -12.11 -1.98
N CYS A 34 -26.89 -12.07 -3.28
CA CYS A 34 -25.52 -12.05 -3.74
C CYS A 34 -24.93 -10.67 -3.42
N GLY A 35 -24.81 -10.35 -2.13
CA GLY A 35 -23.95 -9.27 -1.66
C GLY A 35 -22.58 -9.53 -2.25
N CYS A 36 -22.07 -8.58 -3.03
CA CYS A 36 -20.67 -8.49 -3.38
C CYS A 36 -19.91 -8.55 -2.05
N ALA A 37 -19.45 -9.73 -1.65
CA ALA A 37 -18.24 -9.83 -0.87
C ALA A 37 -17.17 -9.30 -1.83
N SER A 38 -16.90 -8.00 -1.75
CA SER A 38 -15.70 -7.42 -2.34
C SER A 38 -14.56 -8.24 -1.74
N GLU A 39 -13.89 -9.01 -2.59
CA GLU A 39 -12.53 -9.48 -2.32
C GLU A 39 -11.65 -8.23 -2.20
N GLN A 40 -11.86 -7.49 -1.10
CA GLN A 40 -10.97 -6.47 -0.64
C GLN A 40 -9.81 -7.20 0.03
N ASP A 41 -8.59 -6.95 -0.47
CA ASP A 41 -7.31 -7.21 0.18
C ASP A 41 -6.55 -8.51 -0.14
N GLN A 42 -6.27 -8.72 -1.40
CA GLN A 42 -5.00 -9.39 -1.70
C GLN A 42 -3.87 -8.42 -2.15
N ASN A 43 -4.19 -7.18 -2.47
CA ASN A 43 -3.24 -6.16 -2.95
C ASN A 43 -3.24 -4.87 -2.10
N GLY A 44 -3.20 -4.98 -0.76
CA GLY A 44 -3.22 -3.81 0.13
C GLY A 44 -2.16 -2.73 -0.15
N MET A 45 -1.10 -3.05 -0.91
CA MET A 45 -0.10 -2.08 -1.37
C MET A 45 -0.39 -1.53 -2.78
N ALA A 46 -1.18 -2.21 -3.62
CA ALA A 46 -1.41 -1.81 -5.00
C ALA A 46 -2.09 -0.43 -5.15
N ASN A 47 -2.87 -0.03 -4.15
CA ASN A 47 -3.60 1.25 -4.14
C ASN A 47 -2.97 2.32 -3.25
N ALA A 48 -1.88 2.01 -2.56
CA ALA A 48 -1.26 2.90 -1.58
C ALA A 48 -0.05 3.67 -2.12
N TYR A 49 0.33 3.48 -3.38
CA TYR A 49 1.48 4.15 -3.98
C TYR A 49 1.17 4.70 -5.37
N PHE A 50 1.90 5.73 -5.72
CA PHE A 50 1.97 6.32 -7.06
C PHE A 50 3.33 5.96 -7.69
N LEU A 51 3.33 5.54 -8.95
CA LEU A 51 4.53 5.38 -9.76
C LEU A 51 4.24 5.98 -11.14
N ASP A 52 5.08 6.91 -11.58
CA ASP A 52 4.99 7.46 -12.94
C ASP A 52 5.47 6.39 -13.94
N GLN A 53 4.53 5.88 -14.72
CA GLN A 53 4.80 4.83 -15.72
C GLN A 53 5.63 5.31 -16.92
N ASN A 54 5.75 6.64 -17.10
CA ASN A 54 6.50 7.22 -18.21
C ASN A 54 7.98 7.42 -17.87
N LYS A 55 8.37 7.23 -16.60
CA LYS A 55 9.75 7.41 -16.13
C LYS A 55 10.33 6.09 -15.63
N ASP A 56 11.45 5.69 -16.22
CA ASP A 56 12.25 4.57 -15.73
C ASP A 56 13.10 5.03 -14.54
N LEU A 57 12.82 4.48 -13.36
CA LEU A 57 13.56 4.81 -12.14
C LEU A 57 15.06 4.47 -12.23
N SER A 58 15.46 3.52 -13.07
CA SER A 58 16.85 3.13 -13.24
C SER A 58 17.73 4.24 -13.85
N VAL A 59 17.10 5.16 -14.62
CA VAL A 59 17.76 6.31 -15.23
C VAL A 59 18.27 7.33 -14.20
N LEU A 60 17.67 7.35 -13.00
CA LEU A 60 18.14 8.22 -11.91
C LEU A 60 19.59 7.93 -11.50
N GLY A 61 20.06 6.70 -11.69
CA GLY A 61 21.40 6.25 -11.34
C GLY A 61 21.68 6.34 -9.83
N ARG A 62 21.61 7.55 -9.23
CA ARG A 62 21.82 7.77 -7.79
C ARG A 62 20.71 8.63 -7.19
N VAL A 63 20.21 8.21 -6.02
CA VAL A 63 19.17 8.87 -5.24
C VAL A 63 19.70 9.19 -3.84
N ALA A 64 19.46 10.39 -3.35
CA ALA A 64 19.70 10.76 -1.96
C ALA A 64 18.46 10.44 -1.12
N LEU A 65 18.58 9.51 -0.17
CA LEU A 65 17.59 9.26 0.87
C LEU A 65 17.89 10.20 2.04
N VAL A 66 17.00 11.13 2.28
CA VAL A 66 17.06 11.99 3.46
C VAL A 66 16.53 11.23 4.67
N GLU A 67 17.21 11.34 5.80
CA GLU A 67 16.71 10.79 7.06
C GLU A 67 15.27 11.27 7.31
N LEU A 68 14.35 10.35 7.58
CA LEU A 68 12.93 10.65 7.66
C LEU A 68 12.61 11.63 8.78
N ASP A 69 11.74 12.58 8.50
CA ASP A 69 11.07 13.34 9.53
C ASP A 69 10.21 12.42 10.40
N ASN A 70 10.02 12.79 11.66
CA ASN A 70 9.33 11.95 12.62
C ASN A 70 8.30 12.76 13.41
N MET A 71 7.02 12.45 13.21
CA MET A 71 5.91 13.06 13.95
C MET A 71 5.56 12.29 15.22
N SER A 72 6.25 11.17 15.51
CA SER A 72 6.02 10.37 16.71
C SER A 72 6.83 10.89 17.91
N THR A 73 6.52 10.39 19.10
CA THR A 73 7.26 10.70 20.34
C THR A 73 8.54 9.87 20.53
N PHE A 74 8.96 9.10 19.52
CA PHE A 74 10.10 8.20 19.55
C PHE A 74 11.20 8.67 18.58
N PRO A 75 12.10 9.58 19.00
CA PRO A 75 13.05 10.24 18.10
C PRO A 75 13.98 9.26 17.36
N GLN A 76 14.34 8.13 17.97
CA GLN A 76 15.21 7.11 17.37
C GLN A 76 14.60 6.49 16.08
N MET A 77 13.30 6.57 15.89
CA MET A 77 12.62 5.98 14.74
C MET A 77 13.04 6.61 13.41
N SER A 78 13.42 7.90 13.39
CA SER A 78 13.98 8.52 12.19
C SER A 78 15.13 7.71 11.60
N GLY A 79 16.15 7.45 12.43
CA GLY A 79 17.32 6.69 12.02
C GLY A 79 17.00 5.23 11.73
N GLU A 80 16.28 4.54 12.63
CA GLU A 80 15.95 3.12 12.49
C GLU A 80 15.16 2.83 11.20
N MET A 81 14.14 3.64 10.90
CA MET A 81 13.31 3.46 9.70
C MET A 81 14.07 3.84 8.43
N SER A 82 14.87 4.92 8.47
CA SER A 82 15.72 5.32 7.35
C SER A 82 16.74 4.23 6.99
N ASP A 83 17.36 3.60 7.99
CA ASP A 83 18.29 2.49 7.80
C ASP A 83 17.59 1.24 7.22
N ALA A 84 16.41 0.93 7.73
CA ALA A 84 15.61 -0.18 7.19
C ALA A 84 15.23 0.05 5.72
N LEU A 85 14.79 1.26 5.37
CA LEU A 85 14.48 1.65 3.99
C LEU A 85 15.73 1.60 3.10
N TYR A 86 16.85 2.15 3.56
CA TYR A 86 18.10 2.09 2.80
C TYR A 86 18.45 0.66 2.43
N LEU A 87 18.47 -0.26 3.40
CA LEU A 87 18.81 -1.67 3.17
C LEU A 87 17.80 -2.37 2.25
N ALA A 88 16.51 -2.10 2.42
CA ALA A 88 15.47 -2.74 1.62
C ALA A 88 15.50 -2.26 0.16
N ILE A 89 15.65 -0.95 -0.07
CA ILE A 89 15.70 -0.37 -1.41
C ILE A 89 17.00 -0.76 -2.14
N GLN A 90 18.15 -0.78 -1.44
CA GLN A 90 19.41 -1.26 -2.02
C GLN A 90 19.32 -2.71 -2.54
N LYS A 91 18.57 -3.57 -1.85
CA LYS A 91 18.33 -4.96 -2.32
C LYS A 91 17.55 -5.02 -3.63
N GLN A 92 16.75 -4.01 -3.94
CA GLN A 92 16.00 -3.96 -5.20
C GLN A 92 16.87 -3.64 -6.41
N GLN A 93 18.04 -3.02 -6.22
CA GLN A 93 19.02 -2.67 -7.28
C GLN A 93 18.41 -1.81 -8.42
N VAL A 94 17.38 -1.00 -8.12
CA VAL A 94 16.76 -0.11 -9.11
C VAL A 94 17.67 1.10 -9.38
N PHE A 95 18.25 1.66 -8.32
CA PHE A 95 19.20 2.78 -8.36
C PHE A 95 20.15 2.71 -7.17
N GLY A 96 21.26 3.44 -7.23
CA GLY A 96 22.16 3.59 -6.08
C GLY A 96 21.60 4.56 -5.04
N LEU A 97 21.81 4.27 -3.74
CA LEU A 97 21.37 5.16 -2.65
C LEU A 97 22.57 5.74 -1.89
N ILE A 98 22.43 7.00 -1.49
CA ILE A 98 23.21 7.62 -0.41
C ILE A 98 22.24 8.10 0.67
N VAL A 99 22.66 8.06 1.94
CA VAL A 99 21.86 8.55 3.05
C VAL A 99 22.38 9.92 3.46
N VAL A 100 21.49 10.89 3.61
CA VAL A 100 21.75 12.23 4.15
C VAL A 100 21.15 12.29 5.54
N ARG A 101 21.99 12.35 6.56
CA ARG A 101 21.57 12.41 7.97
C ARG A 101 21.33 13.84 8.42
N GLN A 102 20.58 14.00 9.52
CA GLN A 102 20.31 15.33 10.08
C GLN A 102 21.56 16.08 10.58
N ASP A 103 22.61 15.36 10.95
CA ASP A 103 23.92 15.91 11.32
C ASP A 103 24.84 16.21 10.13
N ASP A 104 24.48 15.78 8.92
CA ASP A 104 25.24 16.02 7.69
C ASP A 104 25.19 17.51 7.29
N PRO A 105 26.32 18.13 6.91
CA PRO A 105 26.31 19.49 6.35
C PRO A 105 25.39 19.66 5.14
N ALA A 106 25.17 18.63 4.34
CA ALA A 106 24.23 18.63 3.23
C ALA A 106 22.76 18.80 3.68
N TRP A 107 22.43 18.42 4.92
CA TRP A 107 21.12 18.59 5.52
C TRP A 107 20.68 20.06 5.56
N ARG A 108 21.57 20.96 5.98
CA ARG A 108 21.26 22.40 6.04
C ARG A 108 20.93 22.98 4.68
N SER A 109 21.70 22.61 3.65
CA SER A 109 21.40 23.04 2.26
C SER A 109 20.06 22.51 1.79
N LEU A 110 19.65 21.33 2.24
CA LEU A 110 18.32 20.75 1.94
C LEU A 110 17.21 21.57 2.60
N GLN A 111 17.28 21.86 3.89
CA GLN A 111 16.25 22.60 4.60
C GLN A 111 15.98 23.98 3.98
N GLU A 112 17.05 24.69 3.58
CA GLU A 112 16.95 26.00 2.95
C GLU A 112 16.27 25.97 1.57
N ASN A 113 16.29 24.83 0.89
CA ASN A 113 15.85 24.68 -0.51
C ASN A 113 14.57 23.83 -0.68
N LEU A 114 14.17 23.02 0.31
CA LEU A 114 12.98 22.15 0.20
C LEU A 114 11.68 22.93 -0.01
N ASP A 115 11.54 24.11 0.61
CA ASP A 115 10.33 24.94 0.48
C ASP A 115 10.20 25.59 -0.90
N SER A 116 11.27 25.56 -1.69
CA SER A 116 11.38 26.28 -2.97
C SER A 116 11.75 25.37 -4.14
N LEU A 117 11.56 24.06 -4.04
CA LEU A 117 11.92 23.06 -5.07
C LEU A 117 11.37 23.33 -6.48
N GLN A 118 10.43 24.26 -6.63
CA GLN A 118 9.87 24.65 -7.93
C GLN A 118 10.81 25.54 -8.76
N ALA A 119 11.86 26.09 -8.16
CA ALA A 119 12.82 26.91 -8.90
C ALA A 119 13.93 26.03 -9.48
N MET A 120 14.04 25.95 -10.82
CA MET A 120 15.05 25.15 -11.54
C MET A 120 16.48 25.35 -11.02
N LYS A 121 16.83 26.57 -10.59
CA LYS A 121 18.15 26.88 -10.03
C LYS A 121 18.43 26.11 -8.73
N GLN A 122 17.43 25.90 -7.90
CA GLN A 122 17.58 25.20 -6.62
C GLN A 122 17.72 23.69 -6.83
N LEU A 123 17.03 23.11 -7.83
CA LEU A 123 17.22 21.70 -8.21
C LEU A 123 18.65 21.43 -8.65
N VAL A 124 19.25 22.34 -9.42
CA VAL A 124 20.66 22.23 -9.85
C VAL A 124 21.58 22.24 -8.63
N VAL A 125 21.41 23.18 -7.70
CA VAL A 125 22.22 23.26 -6.47
C VAL A 125 22.08 21.98 -5.63
N LEU A 126 20.86 21.50 -5.44
CA LEU A 126 20.61 20.26 -4.71
C LEU A 126 21.29 19.05 -5.39
N ARG A 127 21.14 18.94 -6.70
CA ARG A 127 21.75 17.85 -7.48
C ARG A 127 23.28 17.86 -7.39
N GLU A 128 23.90 19.01 -7.45
CA GLU A 128 25.37 19.16 -7.30
C GLU A 128 25.81 18.87 -5.87
N THR A 129 25.11 19.42 -4.85
CA THR A 129 25.42 19.23 -3.43
C THR A 129 25.31 17.75 -3.03
N LEU A 130 24.21 17.09 -3.42
CA LEU A 130 23.94 15.69 -3.09
C LEU A 130 24.61 14.71 -4.03
N ARG A 131 25.14 15.16 -5.17
CA ARG A 131 25.67 14.32 -6.27
C ARG A 131 24.70 13.20 -6.64
N SER A 132 23.41 13.54 -6.72
CA SER A 132 22.31 12.61 -6.94
C SER A 132 21.30 13.22 -7.89
N ASN A 133 20.67 12.42 -8.76
CA ASN A 133 19.63 12.87 -9.67
C ASN A 133 18.23 12.71 -9.10
N GLY A 134 18.07 11.93 -8.04
CA GLY A 134 16.80 11.77 -7.33
C GLY A 134 16.93 12.12 -5.85
N LEU A 135 15.81 12.54 -5.27
CA LEU A 135 15.67 12.88 -3.85
C LEU A 135 14.51 12.12 -3.26
N LEU A 136 14.80 11.22 -2.31
CA LEU A 136 13.81 10.48 -1.54
C LEU A 136 13.67 11.14 -0.18
N VAL A 137 12.51 11.74 0.07
CA VAL A 137 12.13 12.39 1.33
C VAL A 137 10.90 11.73 1.91
N GLY A 138 10.70 11.84 3.21
CA GLY A 138 9.49 11.32 3.81
C GLY A 138 9.38 11.59 5.31
N THR A 139 8.23 11.19 5.82
CA THR A 139 7.83 11.42 7.21
C THR A 139 7.26 10.13 7.79
N ILE A 140 7.67 9.81 9.00
CA ILE A 140 6.99 8.84 9.87
C ILE A 140 5.78 9.56 10.44
N THR A 141 4.59 9.27 9.88
CA THR A 141 3.34 9.94 10.26
C THR A 141 2.75 9.38 11.54
N GLN A 142 3.08 8.13 11.85
CA GLN A 142 2.63 7.43 13.06
C GLN A 142 3.64 6.36 13.46
N TYR A 143 3.91 6.24 14.75
CA TYR A 143 4.62 5.11 15.34
C TYR A 143 4.03 4.79 16.71
N GLN A 144 3.58 3.57 16.88
CA GLN A 144 3.05 3.05 18.14
C GLN A 144 3.60 1.64 18.36
N PRO A 145 4.48 1.43 19.36
CA PRO A 145 5.03 0.10 19.64
C PRO A 145 4.13 -0.75 20.54
N TYR A 146 3.17 -0.13 21.23
CA TYR A 146 2.31 -0.80 22.22
C TYR A 146 0.90 -0.19 22.23
N PRO A 147 -0.19 -0.95 22.45
CA PRO A 147 -0.28 -2.41 22.73
C PRO A 147 -0.08 -3.31 21.50
N HIS A 148 -0.08 -2.77 20.30
CA HIS A 148 0.21 -3.42 19.04
C HIS A 148 1.05 -2.49 18.17
N MET A 149 1.85 -3.07 17.28
CA MET A 149 2.76 -2.31 16.45
C MET A 149 2.00 -1.60 15.33
N VAL A 150 2.19 -0.27 15.22
CA VAL A 150 1.68 0.54 14.12
C VAL A 150 2.81 1.42 13.58
N ILE A 151 2.98 1.44 12.26
CA ILE A 151 3.88 2.36 11.55
C ILE A 151 3.11 3.00 10.39
N GLY A 152 3.09 4.33 10.35
CA GLY A 152 2.60 5.12 9.23
C GLY A 152 3.75 5.83 8.53
N LEU A 153 3.81 5.74 7.20
CA LEU A 153 4.82 6.42 6.39
C LEU A 153 4.17 7.21 5.28
N ARG A 154 4.77 8.38 4.99
CA ARG A 154 4.56 9.16 3.78
C ARG A 154 5.90 9.41 3.13
N LEU A 155 6.13 8.87 1.93
CA LEU A 155 7.40 8.96 1.20
C LEU A 155 7.17 9.54 -0.18
N LYS A 156 8.16 10.27 -0.71
CA LYS A 156 8.14 10.87 -2.04
C LYS A 156 9.52 10.76 -2.67
N LEU A 157 9.58 10.33 -3.92
CA LEU A 157 10.78 10.35 -4.75
C LEU A 157 10.62 11.42 -5.83
N LEU A 158 11.50 12.39 -5.81
CA LEU A 158 11.53 13.52 -6.75
C LEU A 158 12.70 13.35 -7.71
N ASP A 159 12.46 13.62 -8.99
CA ASP A 159 13.51 13.77 -9.98
C ASP A 159 14.10 15.17 -9.86
N LEU A 160 15.38 15.29 -9.52
CA LEU A 160 16.07 16.57 -9.38
C LEU A 160 16.43 17.22 -10.73
N THR A 161 16.10 16.58 -11.86
CA THR A 161 16.28 17.14 -13.19
C THR A 161 15.17 18.15 -13.54
N ASP A 162 13.94 17.83 -13.16
CA ASP A 162 12.75 18.64 -13.49
C ASP A 162 11.85 18.92 -12.27
N GLY A 163 12.16 18.38 -11.10
CA GLY A 163 11.41 18.56 -9.85
C GLY A 163 10.10 17.76 -9.78
N GLN A 164 9.87 16.83 -10.70
CA GLN A 164 8.64 16.06 -10.72
C GLN A 164 8.63 14.93 -9.69
N LEU A 165 7.45 14.70 -9.12
CA LEU A 165 7.19 13.50 -8.32
C LEU A 165 7.10 12.30 -9.24
N ILE A 166 7.98 11.32 -9.05
CA ILE A 166 8.03 10.10 -9.88
C ILE A 166 7.56 8.86 -9.15
N TRP A 167 7.62 8.86 -7.84
CA TRP A 167 7.06 7.83 -6.99
C TRP A 167 6.66 8.40 -5.63
N GLY A 168 5.63 7.85 -5.03
CA GLY A 168 5.21 8.19 -3.69
C GLY A 168 4.35 7.12 -3.06
N VAL A 169 4.44 6.97 -1.74
CA VAL A 169 3.62 6.06 -0.96
C VAL A 169 3.13 6.76 0.30
N GLU A 170 1.87 6.52 0.65
CA GLU A 170 1.32 6.93 1.94
C GLU A 170 0.47 5.78 2.49
N GLN A 171 0.93 5.18 3.58
CA GLN A 171 0.25 4.03 4.17
C GLN A 171 0.53 3.89 5.65
N VAL A 172 -0.40 3.23 6.35
CA VAL A 172 -0.28 2.77 7.73
C VAL A 172 -0.29 1.24 7.75
N TRP A 173 0.66 0.66 8.45
CA TRP A 173 0.75 -0.77 8.75
C TRP A 173 0.38 -0.98 10.21
N ASP A 174 -0.69 -1.73 10.46
CA ASP A 174 -1.14 -2.14 11.79
C ASP A 174 -0.96 -3.65 11.92
N SER A 175 -0.20 -4.10 12.94
CA SER A 175 0.08 -5.53 13.15
C SER A 175 -1.16 -6.35 13.52
N THR A 176 -2.28 -5.71 13.87
CA THR A 176 -3.56 -6.38 14.15
C THR A 176 -4.42 -6.55 12.89
N ASP A 177 -4.10 -5.83 11.80
CA ASP A 177 -4.80 -5.97 10.53
C ASP A 177 -4.51 -7.33 9.88
N LYS A 178 -5.57 -8.04 9.48
CA LYS A 178 -5.47 -9.38 8.91
C LYS A 178 -4.74 -9.40 7.56
N GLY A 179 -4.87 -8.34 6.77
CA GLY A 179 -4.15 -8.18 5.51
C GLY A 179 -2.65 -8.01 5.77
N VAL A 180 -2.27 -7.15 6.72
CA VAL A 180 -0.88 -6.98 7.17
C VAL A 180 -0.31 -8.31 7.70
N GLN A 181 -1.03 -9.05 8.54
CA GLN A 181 -0.60 -10.34 9.06
C GLN A 181 -0.33 -11.36 7.94
N LYS A 182 -1.21 -11.47 6.95
CA LYS A 182 -0.99 -12.34 5.77
C LYS A 182 0.28 -11.95 5.00
N ARG A 183 0.55 -10.65 4.84
CA ARG A 183 1.76 -10.15 4.17
C ARG A 183 3.02 -10.42 4.99
N ILE A 184 2.97 -10.28 6.33
CA ILE A 184 4.06 -10.67 7.24
C ILE A 184 4.36 -12.17 7.09
N GLN A 185 3.36 -13.03 7.03
CA GLN A 185 3.55 -14.47 6.81
C GLN A 185 4.26 -14.76 5.48
N LYS A 186 3.84 -14.09 4.39
CA LYS A 186 4.48 -14.21 3.07
C LYS A 186 5.94 -13.74 3.13
N TYR A 187 6.20 -12.58 3.73
CA TYR A 187 7.55 -12.01 3.92
C TYR A 187 8.47 -12.99 4.66
N ASN A 188 8.02 -13.52 5.80
CA ASN A 188 8.83 -14.43 6.62
C ASN A 188 9.12 -15.76 5.91
N ARG A 189 8.17 -16.30 5.14
CA ARG A 189 8.40 -17.49 4.30
C ARG A 189 9.49 -17.25 3.25
N GLN A 190 9.53 -16.07 2.65
CA GLN A 190 10.54 -15.72 1.64
C GLN A 190 11.93 -15.50 2.24
N GLN A 191 12.02 -15.03 3.50
CA GLN A 191 13.30 -14.73 4.16
C GLN A 191 13.94 -15.94 4.85
N SER A 192 13.18 -16.91 5.35
CA SER A 192 13.66 -17.90 6.30
C SER A 192 13.73 -19.34 5.76
N GLY A 193 13.25 -19.61 4.54
CA GLY A 193 13.01 -21.01 4.18
C GLY A 193 12.01 -21.69 5.15
N SER A 194 11.55 -22.89 4.84
CA SER A 194 10.36 -23.49 5.49
C SER A 194 10.49 -23.92 6.97
N GLY A 195 11.66 -23.75 7.62
CA GLY A 195 11.90 -24.35 8.95
C GLY A 195 11.46 -23.51 10.17
N ASN A 196 11.46 -22.16 10.10
CA ASN A 196 11.25 -21.28 11.25
C ASN A 196 10.23 -20.16 10.99
N ALA A 197 9.37 -20.30 10.01
CA ALA A 197 8.49 -19.22 9.55
C ALA A 197 7.50 -18.74 10.63
N SER A 198 6.97 -19.63 11.48
CA SER A 198 6.01 -19.25 12.53
C SER A 198 6.64 -18.43 13.67
N LEU A 199 7.83 -18.82 14.13
CA LEU A 199 8.56 -18.06 15.15
C LEU A 199 8.96 -16.67 14.64
N ASN A 200 9.37 -16.58 13.39
CA ASN A 200 9.72 -15.31 12.76
C ASN A 200 8.50 -14.41 12.55
N GLU A 201 7.32 -14.98 12.35
CA GLU A 201 6.06 -14.23 12.27
C GLU A 201 5.74 -13.55 13.60
N GLU A 202 5.76 -14.28 14.71
CA GLU A 202 5.56 -13.73 16.06
C GLU A 202 6.60 -12.64 16.37
N LEU A 203 7.88 -12.92 16.07
CA LEU A 203 8.95 -11.94 16.26
C LEU A 203 8.77 -10.68 15.40
N THR A 204 8.23 -10.79 14.20
CA THR A 204 7.98 -9.62 13.35
C THR A 204 6.85 -8.76 13.92
N ILE A 205 5.84 -9.36 14.52
CA ILE A 205 4.70 -8.64 15.10
C ILE A 205 5.08 -7.91 16.41
N VAL A 206 5.98 -8.49 17.22
CA VAL A 206 6.33 -7.94 18.55
C VAL A 206 7.63 -7.15 18.58
N SER A 207 8.49 -7.29 17.57
CA SER A 207 9.77 -6.61 17.49
C SER A 207 9.69 -5.39 16.59
N SER A 208 9.90 -4.20 17.14
CA SER A 208 9.98 -2.93 16.40
C SER A 208 10.91 -3.03 15.19
N LEU A 209 12.14 -3.53 15.41
CA LEU A 209 13.14 -3.66 14.35
C LEU A 209 12.68 -4.58 13.21
N ASN A 210 12.06 -5.72 13.54
CA ASN A 210 11.59 -6.66 12.52
C ASN A 210 10.37 -6.12 11.78
N PHE A 211 9.49 -5.41 12.48
CA PHE A 211 8.35 -4.75 11.85
C PHE A 211 8.79 -3.61 10.92
N CYS A 212 9.79 -2.80 11.31
CA CYS A 212 10.41 -1.80 10.42
C CYS A 212 11.00 -2.44 9.17
N LYS A 213 11.71 -3.59 9.28
CA LYS A 213 12.25 -4.31 8.13
C LYS A 213 11.15 -4.83 7.20
N PHE A 214 10.05 -5.32 7.74
CA PHE A 214 8.89 -5.74 6.97
C PHE A 214 8.27 -4.55 6.23
N VAL A 215 8.01 -3.44 6.91
CA VAL A 215 7.47 -2.21 6.31
C VAL A 215 8.38 -1.70 5.21
N ALA A 216 9.68 -1.63 5.46
CA ALA A 216 10.67 -1.21 4.47
C ALA A 216 10.71 -2.14 3.24
N TYR A 217 10.57 -3.46 3.45
CA TYR A 217 10.45 -4.43 2.36
C TYR A 217 9.20 -4.18 1.50
N GLU A 218 8.04 -3.94 2.14
CA GLU A 218 6.80 -3.63 1.43
C GLU A 218 6.96 -2.37 0.56
N VAL A 219 7.50 -1.30 1.17
CA VAL A 219 7.80 -0.04 0.47
C VAL A 219 8.73 -0.28 -0.72
N ALA A 220 9.84 -0.98 -0.51
CA ALA A 220 10.83 -1.22 -1.57
C ALA A 220 10.27 -2.00 -2.76
N ASN A 221 9.31 -2.89 -2.52
CA ASN A 221 8.65 -3.64 -3.60
C ASN A 221 7.79 -2.75 -4.51
N THR A 222 7.31 -1.60 -4.04
CA THR A 222 6.53 -0.67 -4.87
C THR A 222 7.37 0.13 -5.86
N LEU A 223 8.71 0.09 -5.74
CA LEU A 223 9.65 0.73 -6.68
C LEU A 223 9.85 -0.07 -7.97
N ARG A 224 9.34 -1.29 -8.04
CA ARG A 224 9.33 -2.09 -9.26
C ARG A 224 7.96 -2.01 -9.91
N PRO A 225 7.88 -1.88 -11.24
CA PRO A 225 6.59 -2.05 -11.91
C PRO A 225 6.01 -3.44 -11.57
N PRO A 226 4.68 -3.57 -11.50
CA PRO A 226 4.04 -4.86 -11.34
C PRO A 226 4.57 -5.81 -12.42
N GLN A 227 5.09 -6.96 -12.02
CA GLN A 227 5.40 -8.01 -12.99
C GLN A 227 4.05 -8.57 -13.46
N GLU A 228 3.75 -8.40 -14.73
CA GLU A 228 2.65 -9.12 -15.37
C GLU A 228 3.03 -10.61 -15.39
N ASP A 229 2.31 -11.41 -14.58
CA ASP A 229 2.41 -12.89 -14.57
C ASP A 229 1.69 -13.48 -15.79
#